data_537cf83ad0b640d1096f209e031ee61b
#
_entry.id   537cf83ad0b640d1096f209e031ee61b
#
_cell.length_a   1.000
_cell.length_b   1.000
_cell.length_c   1.000
_cell.angle_alpha   90.00
_cell.angle_beta   90.00
_cell.angle_gamma   90.00
#
_symmetry.space_group_name_H-M   'P 1'
#
loop_
_entity.id
_entity.type
_entity.pdbx_description
1 polymer ?
#
loop_
_entity_poly.entity_id
_entity_poly.type
_entity_poly.pdbx_seq_one_letter_code
_entity_poly.pdbx_strand_id
1 'polypeptide(L)'
;HEALGIDRIAMVYGRSMGAIQAFHWGAFFPDQVARICCICGAGRTSPHNQLFLQGLQATLCVDEIWRPSKSSGSARVDDCGWFDAPPERGLRAMARVYAGWALSQAFYREEAWRSLGYASLEAFVIARWEGYLAKSDANDILAMLWSWQHADISANKIYQGDFHTALAAIKAKALIMPSSSDLYFRVEDNRRELAHMPNATLRPIPSIWGHMAGSYPEGVEDANFIDAAVHELLASD
;
A
#
# COMPACT_ATOMS: atom_id res chain seq x y z
N HIS A 1 -17.38 12.12 11.13
CA HIS A 1 -18.53 12.35 10.25
C HIS A 1 -19.69 12.92 11.04
N GLU A 2 -19.99 12.44 12.24
CA GLU A 2 -20.97 13.07 13.12
C GLU A 2 -20.64 14.54 13.42
N ALA A 3 -19.39 14.85 13.74
CA ALA A 3 -18.94 16.22 14.01
C ALA A 3 -19.07 17.18 12.81
N LEU A 4 -19.13 16.64 11.59
CA LEU A 4 -19.25 17.42 10.35
C LEU A 4 -20.66 17.38 9.75
N GLY A 5 -21.61 16.67 10.37
CA GLY A 5 -22.96 16.51 9.84
C GLY A 5 -23.02 15.76 8.50
N ILE A 6 -22.10 14.82 8.25
CA ILE A 6 -22.04 14.07 7.00
C ILE A 6 -22.79 12.75 7.19
N ASP A 7 -23.94 12.60 6.53
CA ASP A 7 -24.76 11.39 6.61
C ASP A 7 -24.29 10.30 5.64
N ARG A 8 -23.75 10.68 4.50
CA ARG A 8 -23.32 9.75 3.44
C ARG A 8 -22.02 10.22 2.79
N ILE A 9 -21.11 9.27 2.59
CA ILE A 9 -19.82 9.48 1.92
C ILE A 9 -20.01 9.10 0.45
N ALA A 10 -19.83 10.07 -0.44
CA ALA A 10 -19.98 9.86 -1.88
C ALA A 10 -18.95 8.86 -2.44
N MET A 11 -17.70 8.96 -1.97
CA MET A 11 -16.63 8.04 -2.34
C MET A 11 -15.49 8.07 -1.30
N VAL A 12 -14.94 6.91 -0.98
CA VAL A 12 -13.64 6.78 -0.32
C VAL A 12 -12.62 6.39 -1.38
N TYR A 13 -11.66 7.27 -1.63
CA TYR A 13 -10.56 7.08 -2.56
C TYR A 13 -9.28 6.82 -1.79
N GLY A 14 -8.55 5.77 -2.15
CA GLY A 14 -7.31 5.45 -1.48
C GLY A 14 -6.31 4.74 -2.38
N ARG A 15 -5.02 4.95 -2.07
CA ARG A 15 -3.91 4.31 -2.73
C ARG A 15 -3.02 3.60 -1.73
N SER A 16 -2.50 2.41 -2.06
CA SER A 16 -1.62 1.62 -1.20
C SER A 16 -2.28 1.37 0.17
N MET A 17 -1.66 1.76 1.28
CA MET A 17 -2.30 1.71 2.61
C MET A 17 -3.62 2.49 2.67
N GLY A 18 -3.75 3.59 1.92
CA GLY A 18 -5.02 4.31 1.77
C GLY A 18 -6.10 3.49 1.06
N ALA A 19 -5.73 2.63 0.11
CA ALA A 19 -6.66 1.70 -0.51
C ALA A 19 -7.11 0.61 0.48
N ILE A 20 -6.20 0.10 1.31
CA ILE A 20 -6.57 -0.82 2.41
C ILE A 20 -7.58 -0.13 3.35
N GLN A 21 -7.35 1.14 3.69
CA GLN A 21 -8.29 1.92 4.49
C GLN A 21 -9.65 2.09 3.78
N ALA A 22 -9.67 2.28 2.45
CA ALA A 22 -10.91 2.36 1.69
C ALA A 22 -11.72 1.04 1.76
N PHE A 23 -11.05 -0.12 1.71
CA PHE A 23 -11.70 -1.41 1.97
C PHE A 23 -12.30 -1.48 3.38
N HIS A 24 -11.59 -1.00 4.41
CA HIS A 24 -12.11 -0.94 5.78
C HIS A 24 -13.35 -0.04 5.87
N TRP A 25 -13.33 1.14 5.24
CA TRP A 25 -14.49 2.02 5.19
C TRP A 25 -15.70 1.34 4.55
N GLY A 26 -15.50 0.65 3.41
CA GLY A 26 -16.56 -0.09 2.74
C GLY A 26 -17.15 -1.21 3.59
N ALA A 27 -16.29 -1.96 4.31
CA ALA A 27 -16.71 -3.10 5.13
C ALA A 27 -17.35 -2.67 6.45
N PHE A 28 -16.86 -1.61 7.11
CA PHE A 28 -17.37 -1.18 8.42
C PHE A 28 -18.59 -0.26 8.32
N PHE A 29 -18.72 0.48 7.22
CA PHE A 29 -19.78 1.45 7.02
C PHE A 29 -20.54 1.22 5.70
N PRO A 30 -21.09 -0.02 5.48
CA PRO A 30 -21.66 -0.40 4.19
C PRO A 30 -22.87 0.43 3.77
N ASP A 31 -23.61 1.00 4.73
CA ASP A 31 -24.78 1.83 4.45
C ASP A 31 -24.45 3.32 4.28
N GLN A 32 -23.25 3.74 4.65
CA GLN A 32 -22.83 5.13 4.62
C GLN A 32 -21.91 5.45 3.42
N VAL A 33 -21.15 4.46 2.94
CA VAL A 33 -20.21 4.61 1.84
C VAL A 33 -20.85 4.21 0.53
N ALA A 34 -21.04 5.16 -0.38
CA ALA A 34 -21.66 4.89 -1.67
C ALA A 34 -20.70 4.23 -2.67
N ARG A 35 -19.43 4.65 -2.66
CA ARG A 35 -18.40 4.15 -3.58
C ARG A 35 -17.05 4.01 -2.86
N ILE A 36 -16.24 3.05 -3.30
CA ILE A 36 -14.80 2.98 -2.95
C ILE A 36 -13.97 2.89 -4.23
N CYS A 37 -12.85 3.59 -4.26
CA CYS A 37 -11.84 3.46 -5.31
C CYS A 37 -10.51 3.08 -4.65
N CYS A 38 -10.03 1.88 -4.94
CA CYS A 38 -8.86 1.28 -4.32
C CYS A 38 -7.74 1.11 -5.35
N ILE A 39 -6.69 1.93 -5.26
CA ILE A 39 -5.55 1.87 -6.19
C ILE A 39 -4.39 1.15 -5.52
N CYS A 40 -3.89 0.08 -6.13
CA CYS A 40 -2.75 -0.69 -5.64
C CYS A 40 -2.90 -1.05 -4.15
N GLY A 41 -3.99 -1.73 -3.79
CA GLY A 41 -4.31 -2.15 -2.43
C GLY A 41 -5.10 -3.45 -2.40
N ALA A 42 -5.45 -3.90 -1.21
CA ALA A 42 -6.19 -5.13 -0.95
C ALA A 42 -7.03 -5.03 0.33
N GLY A 43 -8.01 -5.89 0.50
CA GLY A 43 -8.79 -5.98 1.73
C GLY A 43 -8.00 -6.58 2.89
N ARG A 44 -6.94 -7.34 2.59
CA ARG A 44 -6.05 -7.96 3.58
C ARG A 44 -4.63 -8.06 3.05
N THR A 45 -3.64 -7.88 3.94
CA THR A 45 -2.23 -8.11 3.61
C THR A 45 -1.99 -9.59 3.33
N SER A 46 -1.48 -9.89 2.12
CA SER A 46 -1.16 -11.26 1.73
C SER A 46 0.03 -11.81 2.55
N PRO A 47 0.16 -13.15 2.72
CA PRO A 47 1.32 -13.75 3.36
C PRO A 47 2.65 -13.37 2.68
N HIS A 48 2.66 -13.19 1.36
CA HIS A 48 3.83 -12.74 0.62
C HIS A 48 4.23 -11.32 1.01
N ASN A 49 3.26 -10.40 1.11
CA ASN A 49 3.52 -9.04 1.58
C ASN A 49 3.96 -9.01 3.04
N GLN A 50 3.40 -9.85 3.91
CA GLN A 50 3.87 -9.97 5.29
C GLN A 50 5.35 -10.33 5.34
N LEU A 51 5.79 -11.32 4.56
CA LEU A 51 7.20 -11.72 4.49
C LEU A 51 8.09 -10.58 3.99
N PHE A 52 7.66 -9.88 2.93
CA PHE A 52 8.37 -8.72 2.42
C PHE A 52 8.52 -7.61 3.49
N LEU A 53 7.43 -7.26 4.16
CA LEU A 53 7.42 -6.23 5.20
C LEU A 53 8.28 -6.61 6.41
N GLN A 54 8.29 -7.89 6.80
CA GLN A 54 9.21 -8.41 7.81
C GLN A 54 10.67 -8.27 7.37
N GLY A 55 10.95 -8.49 6.08
CA GLY A 55 12.28 -8.26 5.50
C GLY A 55 12.72 -6.81 5.59
N LEU A 56 11.83 -5.86 5.30
CA LEU A 56 12.08 -4.43 5.46
C LEU A 56 12.33 -4.05 6.92
N GLN A 57 11.52 -4.55 7.83
CA GLN A 57 11.67 -4.34 9.26
C GLN A 57 13.02 -4.90 9.75
N ALA A 58 13.36 -6.13 9.36
CA ALA A 58 14.63 -6.75 9.71
C ALA A 58 15.82 -5.92 9.20
N THR A 59 15.74 -5.42 7.95
CA THR A 59 16.78 -4.59 7.35
C THR A 59 16.98 -3.27 8.11
N LEU A 60 15.90 -2.69 8.63
CA LEU A 60 15.96 -1.47 9.43
C LEU A 60 16.50 -1.75 10.83
N CYS A 61 16.01 -2.81 11.49
CA CYS A 61 16.34 -3.13 12.88
C CYS A 61 17.72 -3.79 13.06
N VAL A 62 18.45 -4.11 11.99
CA VAL A 62 19.84 -4.61 12.09
C VAL A 62 20.83 -3.48 12.41
N ASP A 63 20.39 -2.23 12.32
CA ASP A 63 21.23 -1.08 12.66
C ASP A 63 21.69 -1.13 14.14
N GLU A 64 22.93 -0.76 14.40
CA GLU A 64 23.57 -0.86 15.74
C GLU A 64 22.89 0.00 16.82
N ILE A 65 22.13 1.01 16.41
CA ILE A 65 21.40 1.88 17.36
C ILE A 65 20.00 1.34 17.70
N TRP A 66 19.60 0.19 17.14
CA TRP A 66 18.35 -0.46 17.49
C TRP A 66 18.28 -0.81 18.97
N ARG A 67 17.18 -0.46 19.62
CA ARG A 67 16.93 -0.76 21.04
C ARG A 67 15.74 -1.71 21.15
N PRO A 68 15.95 -3.03 21.33
CA PRO A 68 14.87 -3.97 21.53
C PRO A 68 14.14 -3.67 22.84
N SER A 69 12.82 -3.92 22.88
CA SER A 69 12.06 -3.77 24.10
C SER A 69 12.53 -4.79 25.17
N LYS A 70 12.70 -4.30 26.40
CA LYS A 70 13.10 -5.15 27.53
C LYS A 70 12.00 -6.15 27.96
N SER A 71 10.79 -6.03 27.43
CA SER A 71 9.64 -6.86 27.83
C SER A 71 9.57 -8.20 27.10
N SER A 72 10.26 -8.36 25.99
CA SER A 72 10.31 -9.61 25.24
C SER A 72 11.67 -10.25 25.43
N GLY A 73 11.77 -11.36 26.12
CA GLY A 73 13.00 -12.12 26.27
C GLY A 73 13.48 -12.80 24.97
N SER A 74 12.98 -12.40 23.81
CA SER A 74 13.28 -12.97 22.52
C SER A 74 13.80 -11.90 21.55
N ALA A 75 14.87 -12.19 20.83
CA ALA A 75 15.44 -11.32 19.79
C ALA A 75 14.69 -11.46 18.46
N ARG A 76 13.35 -11.50 18.47
CA ARG A 76 12.55 -11.59 17.26
C ARG A 76 12.35 -10.23 16.63
N VAL A 77 12.25 -10.19 15.31
CA VAL A 77 12.08 -8.96 14.51
C VAL A 77 10.74 -8.24 14.79
N ASP A 78 9.79 -8.95 15.38
CA ASP A 78 8.47 -8.47 15.80
C ASP A 78 8.45 -7.89 17.23
N ASP A 79 9.60 -7.89 17.92
CA ASP A 79 9.71 -7.27 19.24
C ASP A 79 9.61 -5.74 19.13
N CYS A 80 8.69 -5.18 19.89
CA CYS A 80 8.53 -3.73 20.00
C CYS A 80 9.82 -3.10 20.51
N GLY A 81 10.56 -2.48 19.62
CA GLY A 81 11.76 -1.72 19.92
C GLY A 81 11.65 -0.31 19.32
N TRP A 82 12.65 0.51 19.53
CA TRP A 82 12.69 1.88 19.04
C TRP A 82 14.11 2.33 18.69
N PHE A 83 14.17 3.46 18.00
CA PHE A 83 15.40 4.16 17.70
C PHE A 83 15.44 5.49 18.46
N ASP A 84 16.53 5.77 19.16
CA ASP A 84 16.78 7.05 19.84
C ASP A 84 17.37 8.12 18.90
N ALA A 85 17.88 7.70 17.75
CA ALA A 85 18.45 8.54 16.69
C ALA A 85 18.20 7.90 15.32
N PRO A 86 18.38 8.63 14.19
CA PRO A 86 18.20 8.06 12.86
C PRO A 86 19.15 6.89 12.58
N PRO A 87 18.66 5.68 12.25
CA PRO A 87 19.48 4.53 11.85
C PRO A 87 19.93 4.68 10.40
N GLU A 88 20.94 5.49 10.14
CA GLU A 88 21.34 5.87 8.78
C GLU A 88 21.67 4.67 7.88
N ARG A 89 22.34 3.66 8.42
CA ARG A 89 22.71 2.45 7.66
C ARG A 89 21.48 1.59 7.38
N GLY A 90 20.62 1.41 8.38
CA GLY A 90 19.36 0.68 8.26
C GLY A 90 18.41 1.33 7.26
N LEU A 91 18.25 2.65 7.31
CA LEU A 91 17.41 3.42 6.38
C LEU A 91 17.92 3.29 4.93
N ARG A 92 19.22 3.39 4.69
CA ARG A 92 19.80 3.19 3.35
C ARG A 92 19.61 1.77 2.83
N ALA A 93 19.86 0.76 3.68
CA ALA A 93 19.67 -0.63 3.30
C ALA A 93 18.20 -0.93 2.98
N MET A 94 17.27 -0.47 3.83
CA MET A 94 15.84 -0.59 3.61
C MET A 94 15.41 0.10 2.31
N ALA A 95 15.92 1.31 2.03
CA ALA A 95 15.62 2.08 0.82
C ALA A 95 15.93 1.29 -0.47
N ARG A 96 17.07 0.60 -0.50
CA ARG A 96 17.48 -0.23 -1.64
C ARG A 96 16.58 -1.44 -1.84
N VAL A 97 16.23 -2.11 -0.75
CA VAL A 97 15.28 -3.23 -0.82
C VAL A 97 13.92 -2.73 -1.29
N TYR A 98 13.44 -1.63 -0.72
CA TYR A 98 12.13 -1.05 -1.06
C TYR A 98 12.07 -0.59 -2.53
N ALA A 99 13.14 0.03 -3.04
CA ALA A 99 13.25 0.45 -4.44
C ALA A 99 13.02 -0.72 -5.41
N GLY A 100 13.60 -1.89 -5.13
CA GLY A 100 13.46 -3.09 -5.97
C GLY A 100 12.04 -3.67 -6.02
N TRP A 101 11.18 -3.33 -5.05
CA TRP A 101 9.80 -3.82 -4.96
C TRP A 101 8.75 -2.79 -5.36
N ALA A 102 9.00 -1.50 -5.09
CA ALA A 102 8.05 -0.43 -5.40
C ALA A 102 7.88 -0.18 -6.90
N LEU A 103 8.91 -0.49 -7.68
CA LEU A 103 8.92 -0.35 -9.13
C LEU A 103 9.03 -1.71 -9.81
N SER A 104 8.55 -1.80 -11.04
CA SER A 104 8.51 -3.07 -11.75
C SER A 104 9.88 -3.45 -12.35
N GLN A 105 10.02 -4.72 -12.69
CA GLN A 105 11.17 -5.19 -13.46
C GLN A 105 11.26 -4.52 -14.84
N ALA A 106 10.12 -4.19 -15.47
CA ALA A 106 10.06 -3.48 -16.74
C ALA A 106 10.62 -2.06 -16.60
N PHE A 107 10.23 -1.33 -15.53
CA PHE A 107 10.78 0.00 -15.23
C PHE A 107 12.31 0.00 -15.21
N TYR A 108 12.92 -1.00 -14.57
CA TYR A 108 14.37 -1.12 -14.51
C TYR A 108 15.00 -1.56 -15.82
N ARG A 109 14.39 -2.51 -16.53
CA ARG A 109 14.87 -3.01 -17.82
C ARG A 109 14.87 -1.94 -18.90
N GLU A 110 13.84 -1.10 -18.89
CA GLU A 110 13.66 -0.01 -19.86
C GLU A 110 14.36 1.29 -19.45
N GLU A 111 15.10 1.25 -18.33
CA GLU A 111 15.81 2.40 -17.78
C GLU A 111 14.92 3.65 -17.59
N ALA A 112 13.65 3.45 -17.18
CA ALA A 112 12.66 4.52 -17.08
C ALA A 112 13.05 5.63 -16.07
N TRP A 113 14.03 5.40 -15.17
CA TRP A 113 14.62 6.45 -14.33
C TRP A 113 15.27 7.58 -15.13
N ARG A 114 15.63 7.35 -16.41
CA ARG A 114 16.21 8.39 -17.27
C ARG A 114 15.20 9.48 -17.60
N SER A 115 13.93 9.12 -17.76
CA SER A 115 12.86 10.10 -17.97
C SER A 115 12.67 11.02 -16.76
N LEU A 116 13.06 10.53 -15.56
CA LEU A 116 13.07 11.32 -14.32
C LEU A 116 14.31 12.22 -14.18
N GLY A 117 15.19 12.26 -15.19
CA GLY A 117 16.39 13.10 -15.21
C GLY A 117 17.63 12.51 -14.52
N TYR A 118 17.62 11.22 -14.17
CA TYR A 118 18.77 10.58 -13.55
C TYR A 118 19.74 10.00 -14.57
N ALA A 119 21.04 10.26 -14.38
CA ALA A 119 22.09 9.81 -15.29
C ALA A 119 22.40 8.30 -15.17
N SER A 120 22.11 7.70 -14.02
CA SER A 120 22.38 6.28 -13.76
C SER A 120 21.36 5.72 -12.74
N LEU A 121 21.25 4.38 -12.71
CA LEU A 121 20.45 3.69 -11.70
C LEU A 121 20.92 4.04 -10.28
N GLU A 122 22.22 4.10 -10.04
CA GLU A 122 22.76 4.44 -8.72
C GLU A 122 22.39 5.87 -8.31
N ALA A 123 22.47 6.85 -9.23
CA ALA A 123 22.04 8.22 -8.96
C ALA A 123 20.53 8.28 -8.64
N PHE A 124 19.70 7.50 -9.31
CA PHE A 124 18.27 7.39 -9.03
C PHE A 124 18.02 6.81 -7.63
N VAL A 125 18.67 5.69 -7.29
CA VAL A 125 18.46 5.01 -6.00
C VAL A 125 18.89 5.92 -4.84
N ILE A 126 20.08 6.55 -4.94
CA ILE A 126 20.58 7.44 -3.88
C ILE A 126 19.67 8.66 -3.72
N ALA A 127 19.36 9.37 -4.79
CA ALA A 127 18.63 10.62 -4.69
C ALA A 127 17.15 10.41 -4.34
N ARG A 128 16.52 9.40 -4.96
CA ARG A 128 15.06 9.20 -4.84
C ARG A 128 14.67 8.36 -3.63
N TRP A 129 15.38 7.24 -3.41
CA TRP A 129 14.99 6.28 -2.38
C TRP A 129 15.74 6.51 -1.06
N GLU A 130 17.07 6.52 -1.07
CA GLU A 130 17.84 6.79 0.14
C GLU A 130 17.58 8.21 0.66
N GLY A 131 17.57 9.22 -0.24
CA GLY A 131 17.30 10.61 0.13
C GLY A 131 15.88 10.86 0.64
N TYR A 132 14.90 10.05 0.24
CA TYR A 132 13.53 10.11 0.78
C TYR A 132 13.48 9.49 2.18
N LEU A 133 13.96 8.25 2.35
CA LEU A 133 13.91 7.57 3.64
C LEU A 133 14.82 8.21 4.69
N ALA A 134 15.91 8.82 4.30
CA ALA A 134 16.78 9.55 5.23
C ALA A 134 16.10 10.73 5.95
N LYS A 135 14.96 11.20 5.42
CA LYS A 135 14.16 12.27 6.03
C LYS A 135 13.00 11.76 6.89
N SER A 136 12.80 10.46 6.91
CA SER A 136 11.69 9.83 7.63
C SER A 136 12.12 9.41 9.03
N ASP A 137 11.21 9.50 9.99
CA ASP A 137 11.41 8.91 11.31
C ASP A 137 11.33 7.39 11.21
N ALA A 138 12.34 6.70 11.71
CA ALA A 138 12.42 5.24 11.65
C ALA A 138 11.34 4.56 12.52
N ASN A 139 10.92 5.19 13.62
CA ASN A 139 9.86 4.67 14.47
C ASN A 139 8.50 4.80 13.78
N ASP A 140 8.26 5.90 13.04
CA ASP A 140 7.07 6.05 12.21
C ASP A 140 7.03 5.01 11.07
N ILE A 141 8.20 4.74 10.45
CA ILE A 141 8.31 3.66 9.46
C ILE A 141 7.92 2.31 10.08
N LEU A 142 8.42 1.99 11.28
CA LEU A 142 8.06 0.74 11.96
C LEU A 142 6.56 0.66 12.26
N ALA A 143 5.94 1.76 12.71
CA ALA A 143 4.50 1.83 12.94
C ALA A 143 3.68 1.63 11.66
N MET A 144 4.12 2.21 10.53
CA MET A 144 3.50 2.00 9.22
C MET A 144 3.67 0.56 8.72
N LEU A 145 4.86 -0.04 8.88
CA LEU A 145 5.12 -1.44 8.54
C LEU A 145 4.22 -2.37 9.35
N TRP A 146 4.10 -2.12 10.65
CA TRP A 146 3.21 -2.89 11.54
C TRP A 146 1.75 -2.78 11.09
N SER A 147 1.28 -1.56 10.81
CA SER A 147 -0.08 -1.31 10.36
C SER A 147 -0.41 -2.04 9.07
N TRP A 148 0.53 -2.03 8.11
CA TRP A 148 0.36 -2.75 6.86
C TRP A 148 0.40 -4.28 7.06
N GLN A 149 1.32 -4.80 7.87
CA GLN A 149 1.41 -6.23 8.16
C GLN A 149 0.11 -6.79 8.75
N HIS A 150 -0.57 -6.02 9.61
CA HIS A 150 -1.76 -6.43 10.33
C HIS A 150 -3.08 -5.97 9.68
N ALA A 151 -3.00 -5.40 8.49
CA ALA A 151 -4.19 -4.93 7.79
C ALA A 151 -5.05 -6.12 7.31
N ASP A 152 -6.27 -6.20 7.85
CA ASP A 152 -7.28 -7.19 7.50
C ASP A 152 -8.67 -6.66 7.87
N ILE A 153 -9.54 -6.48 6.88
CA ILE A 153 -10.91 -5.98 7.08
C ILE A 153 -11.78 -6.93 7.92
N SER A 154 -11.36 -8.17 8.08
CA SER A 154 -12.09 -9.18 8.85
C SER A 154 -11.60 -9.36 10.30
N ALA A 155 -10.39 -8.87 10.63
CA ALA A 155 -9.77 -9.06 11.95
C ALA A 155 -10.37 -8.13 13.01
N ASN A 156 -11.68 -8.27 13.26
CA ASN A 156 -12.45 -7.45 14.20
C ASN A 156 -13.65 -8.23 14.79
N LYS A 157 -14.38 -7.58 15.70
CA LYS A 157 -15.53 -8.20 16.38
C LYS A 157 -16.74 -8.44 15.46
N ILE A 158 -16.86 -7.71 14.36
CA ILE A 158 -18.00 -7.84 13.43
C ILE A 158 -17.85 -9.13 12.61
N TYR A 159 -16.69 -9.32 12.01
CA TYR A 159 -16.45 -10.41 11.06
C TYR A 159 -15.67 -11.59 11.66
N GLN A 160 -15.04 -11.42 12.82
CA GLN A 160 -14.36 -12.49 13.60
C GLN A 160 -13.33 -13.30 12.75
N GLY A 161 -12.67 -12.65 11.81
CA GLY A 161 -11.70 -13.26 10.90
C GLY A 161 -12.30 -13.87 9.62
N ASP A 162 -13.61 -13.84 9.44
CA ASP A 162 -14.24 -14.29 8.18
C ASP A 162 -14.08 -13.23 7.07
N PHE A 163 -13.03 -13.41 6.29
CA PHE A 163 -12.64 -12.48 5.25
C PHE A 163 -13.65 -12.43 4.09
N HIS A 164 -14.26 -13.56 3.74
CA HIS A 164 -15.25 -13.61 2.65
C HIS A 164 -16.53 -12.87 3.04
N THR A 165 -16.97 -13.05 4.28
CA THR A 165 -18.12 -12.30 4.81
C THR A 165 -17.82 -10.80 4.87
N ALA A 166 -16.61 -10.40 5.26
CA ALA A 166 -16.23 -8.99 5.28
C ALA A 166 -16.20 -8.35 3.87
N LEU A 167 -15.70 -9.06 2.86
CA LEU A 167 -15.75 -8.63 1.46
C LEU A 167 -17.18 -8.52 0.94
N ALA A 168 -18.02 -9.52 1.23
CA ALA A 168 -19.43 -9.56 0.79
C ALA A 168 -20.28 -8.45 1.45
N ALA A 169 -19.87 -7.95 2.61
CA ALA A 169 -20.55 -6.86 3.30
C ALA A 169 -20.36 -5.49 2.63
N ILE A 170 -19.38 -5.34 1.74
CA ILE A 170 -19.13 -4.09 1.01
C ILE A 170 -20.25 -3.85 0.00
N LYS A 171 -21.20 -2.97 0.35
CA LYS A 171 -22.30 -2.57 -0.53
C LYS A 171 -21.93 -1.50 -1.54
N ALA A 172 -20.89 -0.74 -1.24
CA ALA A 172 -20.36 0.32 -2.09
C ALA A 172 -20.03 -0.20 -3.49
N LYS A 173 -20.28 0.61 -4.52
CA LYS A 173 -19.69 0.36 -5.84
C LYS A 173 -18.16 0.46 -5.71
N ALA A 174 -17.49 -0.66 -5.95
CA ALA A 174 -16.07 -0.77 -5.72
C ALA A 174 -15.29 -0.80 -7.05
N LEU A 175 -14.38 0.13 -7.23
CA LEU A 175 -13.43 0.14 -8.33
C LEU A 175 -12.05 -0.25 -7.79
N ILE A 176 -11.54 -1.41 -8.19
CA ILE A 176 -10.28 -1.96 -7.72
C ILE A 176 -9.27 -1.89 -8.87
N MET A 177 -8.22 -1.10 -8.68
CA MET A 177 -7.25 -0.74 -9.71
C MET A 177 -5.81 -1.10 -9.30
N PRO A 178 -5.42 -2.38 -9.31
CA PRO A 178 -4.01 -2.73 -9.17
C PRO A 178 -3.24 -2.30 -10.42
N SER A 179 -1.96 -1.95 -10.28
CA SER A 179 -1.10 -1.85 -11.46
C SER A 179 -0.77 -3.25 -12.00
N SER A 180 -0.76 -3.40 -13.32
CA SER A 180 -0.47 -4.68 -13.98
C SER A 180 0.92 -5.24 -13.64
N SER A 181 1.83 -4.36 -13.22
CA SER A 181 3.21 -4.69 -12.87
C SER A 181 3.53 -4.49 -11.37
N ASP A 182 2.52 -4.27 -10.52
CA ASP A 182 2.70 -4.14 -9.07
C ASP A 182 3.24 -5.46 -8.49
N LEU A 183 4.25 -5.40 -7.64
CA LEU A 183 4.84 -6.55 -6.97
C LEU A 183 4.22 -6.80 -5.57
N TYR A 184 3.54 -5.80 -5.01
CA TYR A 184 2.87 -5.89 -3.71
C TYR A 184 1.44 -6.38 -3.82
N PHE A 185 0.62 -5.67 -4.64
CA PHE A 185 -0.81 -5.91 -4.80
C PHE A 185 -1.07 -6.45 -6.19
N ARG A 186 -1.01 -7.77 -6.30
CA ARG A 186 -1.12 -8.48 -7.57
C ARG A 186 -2.56 -8.47 -8.10
N VAL A 187 -2.68 -8.33 -9.42
CA VAL A 187 -3.99 -8.42 -10.12
C VAL A 187 -4.72 -9.72 -9.77
N GLU A 188 -3.98 -10.84 -9.67
CA GLU A 188 -4.51 -12.16 -9.34
C GLU A 188 -5.12 -12.21 -7.95
N ASP A 189 -4.48 -11.55 -6.97
CA ASP A 189 -4.98 -11.53 -5.59
C ASP A 189 -6.24 -10.68 -5.50
N ASN A 190 -6.26 -9.50 -6.12
CA ASN A 190 -7.49 -8.70 -6.20
C ASN A 190 -8.62 -9.44 -6.93
N ARG A 191 -8.33 -10.20 -8.00
CA ARG A 191 -9.36 -11.00 -8.70
C ARG A 191 -10.01 -12.03 -7.76
N ARG A 192 -9.24 -12.63 -6.84
CA ARG A 192 -9.77 -13.55 -5.83
C ARG A 192 -10.66 -12.84 -4.82
N GLU A 193 -10.27 -11.64 -4.38
CA GLU A 193 -11.09 -10.81 -3.49
C GLU A 193 -12.42 -10.42 -4.15
N LEU A 194 -12.39 -10.00 -5.42
CA LEU A 194 -13.59 -9.59 -6.16
C LEU A 194 -14.61 -10.71 -6.35
N ALA A 195 -14.18 -11.96 -6.33
CA ALA A 195 -15.10 -13.11 -6.38
C ALA A 195 -16.12 -13.11 -5.22
N HIS A 196 -15.83 -12.38 -4.15
CA HIS A 196 -16.67 -12.25 -2.95
C HIS A 196 -17.28 -10.84 -2.81
N MET A 197 -17.07 -9.95 -3.76
CA MET A 197 -17.57 -8.55 -3.73
C MET A 197 -18.61 -8.33 -4.83
N PRO A 198 -19.93 -8.29 -4.51
CA PRO A 198 -20.98 -8.28 -5.52
C PRO A 198 -21.01 -7.04 -6.41
N ASN A 199 -20.51 -5.89 -5.92
CA ASN A 199 -20.56 -4.60 -6.61
C ASN A 199 -19.18 -4.11 -7.02
N ALA A 200 -18.21 -5.01 -7.22
CA ALA A 200 -16.82 -4.64 -7.53
C ALA A 200 -16.47 -4.83 -9.00
N THR A 201 -15.70 -3.88 -9.53
CA THR A 201 -15.10 -3.92 -10.85
C THR A 201 -13.59 -3.91 -10.73
N LEU A 202 -12.90 -4.85 -11.40
CA LEU A 202 -11.47 -4.91 -11.51
C LEU A 202 -11.00 -4.18 -12.78
N ARG A 203 -10.19 -3.15 -12.63
CA ARG A 203 -9.65 -2.37 -13.76
C ARG A 203 -8.14 -2.17 -13.60
N PRO A 204 -7.29 -3.14 -13.96
CA PRO A 204 -5.85 -3.04 -13.83
C PRO A 204 -5.29 -1.86 -14.63
N ILE A 205 -4.37 -1.10 -14.01
CA ILE A 205 -3.67 0.01 -14.67
C ILE A 205 -2.56 -0.59 -15.54
N PRO A 206 -2.54 -0.35 -16.86
CA PRO A 206 -1.54 -0.90 -17.78
C PRO A 206 -0.23 -0.12 -17.70
N SER A 207 0.55 -0.33 -16.63
CA SER A 207 1.70 0.48 -16.26
C SER A 207 2.96 -0.36 -16.06
N ILE A 208 4.11 0.21 -16.41
CA ILE A 208 5.43 -0.32 -16.05
C ILE A 208 5.95 0.22 -14.72
N TRP A 209 5.26 1.20 -14.13
CA TRP A 209 5.70 1.88 -12.90
C TRP A 209 5.48 1.06 -11.61
N GLY A 210 5.03 -0.18 -11.72
CA GLY A 210 4.80 -1.04 -10.56
C GLY A 210 3.79 -0.47 -9.59
N HIS A 211 4.11 -0.50 -8.31
CA HIS A 211 3.28 0.10 -7.26
C HIS A 211 3.13 1.62 -7.40
N MET A 212 4.07 2.26 -8.11
CA MET A 212 4.10 3.72 -8.27
C MET A 212 3.28 4.22 -9.48
N ALA A 213 2.53 3.35 -10.16
CA ALA A 213 1.66 3.73 -11.29
C ALA A 213 0.75 4.92 -10.95
N GLY A 214 0.79 5.99 -11.75
CA GLY A 214 0.03 7.23 -11.53
C GLY A 214 0.53 8.13 -10.39
N SER A 215 1.73 7.86 -9.82
CA SER A 215 2.32 8.69 -8.75
C SER A 215 3.36 9.68 -9.25
N TYR A 216 3.81 9.54 -10.47
CA TYR A 216 4.82 10.41 -11.07
C TYR A 216 4.23 11.24 -12.20
N PRO A 217 4.64 12.52 -12.34
CA PRO A 217 4.23 13.36 -13.48
C PRO A 217 4.59 12.77 -14.86
N GLU A 218 5.68 12.02 -14.92
CA GLU A 218 6.15 11.34 -16.14
C GLU A 218 5.27 10.14 -16.52
N GLY A 219 4.49 9.61 -15.57
CA GLY A 219 3.46 8.59 -15.77
C GLY A 219 2.07 9.20 -16.04
N VAL A 220 2.00 10.26 -16.86
CA VAL A 220 0.74 10.98 -17.13
C VAL A 220 -0.35 10.08 -17.70
N GLU A 221 -0.01 9.07 -18.48
CA GLU A 221 -0.95 8.09 -19.04
C GLU A 221 -1.64 7.27 -17.95
N ASP A 222 -0.89 6.86 -16.94
CA ASP A 222 -1.45 6.15 -15.77
C ASP A 222 -2.41 7.05 -14.98
N ALA A 223 -2.02 8.33 -14.78
CA ALA A 223 -2.85 9.30 -14.07
C ALA A 223 -4.15 9.57 -14.84
N ASN A 224 -4.08 9.77 -16.15
CA ASN A 224 -5.26 9.95 -17.00
C ASN A 224 -6.17 8.73 -17.02
N PHE A 225 -5.58 7.52 -17.02
CA PHE A 225 -6.34 6.27 -16.95
C PHE A 225 -7.11 6.15 -15.64
N ILE A 226 -6.47 6.50 -14.53
CA ILE A 226 -7.08 6.49 -13.19
C ILE A 226 -8.18 7.55 -13.12
N ASP A 227 -7.92 8.77 -13.59
CA ASP A 227 -8.86 9.88 -13.56
C ASP A 227 -10.13 9.57 -14.35
N ALA A 228 -10.00 9.07 -15.58
CA ALA A 228 -11.15 8.63 -16.39
C ALA A 228 -11.98 7.56 -15.67
N ALA A 229 -11.33 6.57 -15.03
CA ALA A 229 -12.03 5.52 -14.31
C ALA A 229 -12.76 6.04 -13.06
N VAL A 230 -12.18 7.01 -12.36
CA VAL A 230 -12.81 7.68 -11.20
C VAL A 230 -14.02 8.50 -11.65
N HIS A 231 -13.91 9.25 -12.75
CA HIS A 231 -15.05 9.98 -13.33
C HIS A 231 -16.21 9.05 -13.72
N GLU A 232 -15.91 7.93 -14.37
CA GLU A 232 -16.92 6.91 -14.70
C GLU A 232 -17.61 6.35 -13.43
N LEU A 233 -16.81 6.06 -12.37
CA LEU A 233 -17.35 5.58 -11.10
C LEU A 233 -18.28 6.63 -10.44
N LEU A 234 -17.87 7.90 -10.44
CA LEU A 234 -18.68 8.98 -9.86
C LEU A 234 -19.96 9.25 -10.63
N ALA A 235 -19.93 9.11 -11.95
CA ALA A 235 -21.10 9.28 -12.82
C ALA A 235 -22.07 8.09 -12.80
N SER A 236 -21.66 6.95 -12.24
CA SER A 236 -22.53 5.77 -12.15
C SER A 236 -23.59 5.94 -11.05
N ASP A 237 -24.85 5.63 -11.36
CA ASP A 237 -25.99 5.68 -10.42
C ASP A 237 -25.86 4.66 -9.28
#